data_71d372dc99afaaacc5fa94eaa4eb9eb2
#
_entry.id   71d372dc99afaaacc5fa94eaa4eb9eb2
#
_cell.length_a   1.000
_cell.length_b   1.000
_cell.length_c   1.000
_cell.angle_alpha   90.00
_cell.angle_beta   90.00
_cell.angle_gamma   90.00
#
_symmetry.space_group_name_H-M   'P 1'
#
loop_
_entity.id
_entity.type
_entity.pdbx_description
1 polymer ?
#
loop_
_entity_poly.entity_id
_entity_poly.type
_entity_poly.pdbx_seq_one_letter_code
_entity_poly.pdbx_strand_id
1 'polypeptide(L)'
;MKNYKYDITYVFGSGRNEKLLSKQDHGKEFFYGYPYFSKKDYRLNIIETENQNSSYLTKKILKFMDGFFAKFSKLTFYMNVLISRDTLSQIYNSKNVITSNHGIGMSLFFYISLMKILKKINFIVILSGLFAMRKSNIIVRVLRKIIFTYFLCVVDYLIFTNRSEYDFAVKNYTKFESKFVCLPFCIDTDFWRPKSTPDFEEKKGVLFIGSNGHRDFNLVIEIANKLENIPFTFITNRIKDQDIKSRNVTNILGDWNRGYLSDEEVKSYYEKARLVILPINNTLVSSGQSAGLQAASVGTPLITSSTIGFWDYKTYQNRKNIILLNNNTLDLWAETIQSLYNEKEKLEDLSKESLHLINSNYKLVNFDRELEKYLLI
;
A
#
# COMPACT_ATOMS: atom_id res chain seq x y z
N MET A 1 -10.01 27.59 -25.05
CA MET A 1 -9.55 26.47 -24.19
C MET A 1 -9.32 26.98 -22.79
N LYS A 2 -9.88 26.36 -21.73
CA LYS A 2 -9.59 26.76 -20.35
C LYS A 2 -8.14 26.38 -20.03
N ASN A 3 -7.28 27.39 -19.76
CA ASN A 3 -5.87 27.16 -19.47
C ASN A 3 -5.71 26.45 -18.12
N TYR A 4 -5.12 25.26 -18.10
CA TYR A 4 -4.65 24.58 -16.90
C TYR A 4 -3.18 24.95 -16.65
N LYS A 5 -2.83 25.21 -15.39
CA LYS A 5 -1.45 25.44 -14.97
C LYS A 5 -0.68 24.13 -14.87
N TYR A 6 -1.36 23.05 -14.44
CA TYR A 6 -0.79 21.74 -14.22
C TYR A 6 -1.53 20.68 -15.06
N ASP A 7 -0.78 19.80 -15.67
CA ASP A 7 -1.35 18.64 -16.37
C ASP A 7 -1.75 17.57 -15.39
N ILE A 8 -0.94 17.35 -14.34
CA ILE A 8 -1.23 16.41 -13.25
C ILE A 8 -0.87 17.06 -11.91
N THR A 9 -1.82 17.04 -10.98
CA THR A 9 -1.55 17.33 -9.56
C THR A 9 -1.70 16.04 -8.76
N TYR A 10 -0.62 15.64 -8.12
CA TYR A 10 -0.62 14.56 -7.14
C TYR A 10 -0.94 15.08 -5.76
N VAL A 11 -1.81 14.35 -5.03
CA VAL A 11 -2.11 14.64 -3.64
C VAL A 11 -1.67 13.44 -2.79
N PHE A 12 -0.59 13.62 -2.06
CA PHE A 12 0.05 12.61 -1.23
C PHE A 12 -0.20 12.79 0.26
N GLY A 13 0.07 11.75 1.03
CA GLY A 13 0.38 11.90 2.46
C GLY A 13 1.71 12.64 2.66
N SER A 14 1.94 13.19 3.85
CA SER A 14 3.16 13.94 4.19
C SER A 14 4.45 13.15 3.98
N GLY A 15 5.55 13.86 3.70
CA GLY A 15 6.91 13.33 3.56
C GLY A 15 7.26 12.76 2.18
N ARG A 16 6.36 12.82 1.20
CA ARG A 16 6.65 12.33 -0.16
C ARG A 16 7.54 13.29 -0.94
N ASN A 17 7.30 14.59 -0.80
CA ASN A 17 8.10 15.61 -1.46
C ASN A 17 9.54 15.62 -0.93
N GLU A 18 9.72 15.49 0.39
CA GLU A 18 11.03 15.35 1.01
C GLU A 18 11.77 14.13 0.46
N LYS A 19 11.08 12.98 0.37
CA LYS A 19 11.66 11.74 -0.17
C LYS A 19 12.04 11.88 -1.64
N LEU A 20 11.25 12.58 -2.47
CA LEU A 20 11.58 12.87 -3.88
C LEU A 20 12.83 13.74 -4.03
N LEU A 21 13.05 14.67 -3.11
CA LEU A 21 14.21 15.58 -3.11
C LEU A 21 15.44 14.97 -2.44
N SER A 22 15.28 13.84 -1.75
CA SER A 22 16.37 13.13 -1.10
C SER A 22 17.43 12.66 -2.10
N LYS A 23 18.70 12.80 -1.71
CA LYS A 23 19.84 12.24 -2.45
C LYS A 23 20.03 10.73 -2.23
N GLN A 24 19.37 10.17 -1.23
CA GLN A 24 19.40 8.73 -0.97
C GLN A 24 18.55 8.01 -2.01
N ASP A 25 19.08 6.92 -2.54
CA ASP A 25 18.30 6.06 -3.42
C ASP A 25 17.20 5.34 -2.64
N HIS A 26 16.03 5.23 -3.25
CA HIS A 26 14.84 4.66 -2.62
C HIS A 26 13.88 4.09 -3.66
N GLY A 27 13.01 3.18 -3.22
CA GLY A 27 11.93 2.64 -4.06
C GLY A 27 10.92 3.70 -4.46
N LYS A 28 10.55 3.70 -5.73
CA LYS A 28 9.68 4.74 -6.34
C LYS A 28 8.22 4.34 -6.47
N GLU A 29 7.85 3.15 -6.01
CA GLU A 29 6.52 2.57 -6.18
C GLU A 29 5.38 3.38 -5.54
N PHE A 30 5.66 4.06 -4.42
CA PHE A 30 4.66 4.87 -3.72
C PHE A 30 4.44 6.28 -4.27
N PHE A 31 5.10 6.61 -5.38
CA PHE A 31 4.88 7.86 -6.10
C PHE A 31 3.90 7.73 -7.27
N TYR A 32 3.39 6.52 -7.53
CA TYR A 32 2.29 6.27 -8.45
C TYR A 32 2.45 6.97 -9.81
N GLY A 33 3.60 6.77 -10.46
CA GLY A 33 3.90 7.33 -11.78
C GLY A 33 4.53 8.72 -11.78
N TYR A 34 4.62 9.43 -10.66
CA TYR A 34 5.21 10.77 -10.65
C TYR A 34 6.62 10.82 -11.30
N PRO A 35 7.59 9.93 -10.97
CA PRO A 35 8.90 9.93 -11.62
C PRO A 35 8.86 9.59 -13.12
N TYR A 36 7.88 8.81 -13.56
CA TYR A 36 7.68 8.50 -14.97
C TYR A 36 7.16 9.72 -15.75
N PHE A 37 6.13 10.39 -15.24
CA PHE A 37 5.55 11.56 -15.87
C PHE A 37 6.47 12.78 -15.82
N SER A 38 7.34 12.90 -14.81
CA SER A 38 8.34 13.97 -14.74
C SER A 38 9.39 13.90 -15.85
N LYS A 39 9.56 12.73 -16.49
CA LYS A 39 10.44 12.53 -17.65
C LYS A 39 9.75 12.76 -19.00
N LYS A 40 8.45 13.07 -19.00
CA LYS A 40 7.59 13.17 -20.18
C LYS A 40 6.96 14.56 -20.37
N ASP A 41 7.62 15.62 -20.05
CA ASP A 41 7.17 17.02 -20.25
C ASP A 41 5.80 17.37 -19.66
N TYR A 42 5.23 16.55 -18.75
CA TYR A 42 4.04 16.90 -18.00
C TYR A 42 4.33 17.99 -16.96
N ARG A 43 3.50 19.01 -16.91
CA ARG A 43 3.55 20.04 -15.85
C ARG A 43 2.96 19.44 -14.56
N LEU A 44 3.85 18.93 -13.72
CA LEU A 44 3.47 18.25 -12.48
C LEU A 44 3.38 19.22 -11.31
N ASN A 45 2.52 18.89 -10.36
CA ASN A 45 2.39 19.56 -9.07
C ASN A 45 2.20 18.54 -7.96
N ILE A 46 2.68 18.84 -6.77
CA ILE A 46 2.52 18.01 -5.56
C ILE A 46 1.82 18.83 -4.49
N ILE A 47 0.81 18.21 -3.88
CA ILE A 47 0.15 18.66 -2.67
C ILE A 47 0.31 17.56 -1.63
N GLU A 48 0.68 17.91 -0.40
CA GLU A 48 0.80 16.96 0.71
C GLU A 48 -0.18 17.28 1.84
N THR A 49 -0.55 16.22 2.59
CA THR A 49 -1.34 16.37 3.82
C THR A 49 -0.44 16.92 4.92
N GLU A 50 -0.26 18.21 4.94
CA GLU A 50 0.51 18.92 5.95
C GLU A 50 -0.34 19.98 6.64
N ASN A 51 0.25 20.64 7.66
CA ASN A 51 -0.37 21.80 8.29
C ASN A 51 -0.42 22.97 7.31
N GLN A 52 -1.45 22.98 6.47
CA GLN A 52 -1.69 24.04 5.48
C GLN A 52 -1.84 25.41 6.17
N ASN A 53 -1.43 26.48 5.48
CA ASN A 53 -1.59 27.87 5.92
C ASN A 53 -3.08 28.27 5.94
N SER A 54 -3.82 27.75 6.89
CA SER A 54 -5.22 28.09 7.13
C SER A 54 -5.37 28.75 8.49
N SER A 55 -6.37 29.64 8.64
CA SER A 55 -6.64 30.25 9.93
C SER A 55 -6.96 29.21 11.00
N TYR A 56 -6.67 29.52 12.27
CA TYR A 56 -6.98 28.65 13.39
C TYR A 56 -8.46 28.20 13.41
N LEU A 57 -9.37 29.13 13.14
CA LEU A 57 -10.82 28.86 13.10
C LEU A 57 -11.17 27.87 11.97
N THR A 58 -10.61 28.06 10.77
CA THR A 58 -10.81 27.14 9.64
C THR A 58 -10.35 25.73 9.99
N LYS A 59 -9.14 25.59 10.55
CA LYS A 59 -8.61 24.27 11.00
C LYS A 59 -9.52 23.61 12.02
N LYS A 60 -10.04 24.36 12.99
CA LYS A 60 -10.95 23.86 14.02
C LYS A 60 -12.27 23.34 13.42
N ILE A 61 -12.85 24.08 12.49
CA ILE A 61 -14.07 23.68 11.77
C ILE A 61 -13.81 22.41 10.94
N LEU A 62 -12.75 22.37 10.15
CA LEU A 62 -12.42 21.21 9.31
C LEU A 62 -12.12 19.98 10.15
N LYS A 63 -11.44 20.12 11.29
CA LYS A 63 -11.20 19.01 12.23
C LYS A 63 -12.50 18.48 12.83
N PHE A 64 -13.43 19.37 13.15
CA PHE A 64 -14.78 18.97 13.60
C PHE A 64 -15.50 18.20 12.48
N MET A 65 -15.46 18.66 11.23
CA MET A 65 -16.04 17.98 10.07
C MET A 65 -15.41 16.61 9.84
N ASP A 66 -14.07 16.48 9.90
CA ASP A 66 -13.39 15.20 9.81
C ASP A 66 -13.91 14.21 10.87
N GLY A 67 -13.99 14.65 12.13
CA GLY A 67 -14.49 13.83 13.22
C GLY A 67 -15.96 13.44 13.03
N PHE A 68 -16.80 14.39 12.59
CA PHE A 68 -18.22 14.17 12.33
C PHE A 68 -18.41 13.12 11.21
N PHE A 69 -17.82 13.33 10.04
CA PHE A 69 -17.94 12.39 8.93
C PHE A 69 -17.33 11.03 9.27
N ALA A 70 -16.16 10.98 9.91
CA ALA A 70 -15.56 9.73 10.34
C ALA A 70 -16.42 8.94 11.33
N LYS A 71 -17.06 9.63 12.29
CA LYS A 71 -17.97 9.02 13.28
C LYS A 71 -19.18 8.38 12.62
N PHE A 72 -19.82 9.09 11.68
CA PHE A 72 -21.08 8.68 11.06
C PHE A 72 -20.93 7.82 9.80
N SER A 73 -19.75 7.78 9.17
CA SER A 73 -19.52 6.93 8.00
C SER A 73 -18.53 5.80 8.23
N LYS A 74 -17.67 5.91 9.26
CA LYS A 74 -16.50 5.05 9.49
C LYS A 74 -15.48 5.12 8.32
N LEU A 75 -15.53 6.18 7.52
CA LEU A 75 -14.57 6.50 6.48
C LEU A 75 -13.52 7.47 7.04
N THR A 76 -12.35 7.53 6.39
CA THR A 76 -11.26 8.41 6.81
C THR A 76 -11.29 9.72 6.02
N PHE A 77 -11.07 10.84 6.72
CA PHE A 77 -10.99 12.18 6.15
C PHE A 77 -9.77 12.93 6.69
N TYR A 78 -9.18 13.80 5.89
CA TYR A 78 -7.99 14.60 6.18
C TYR A 78 -8.20 16.08 5.82
N MET A 79 -9.45 16.60 5.89
CA MET A 79 -9.78 17.96 5.47
C MET A 79 -8.98 19.01 6.24
N ASN A 80 -8.80 18.80 7.56
CA ASN A 80 -8.11 19.74 8.43
C ASN A 80 -6.63 19.97 8.10
N VAL A 81 -5.97 19.00 7.46
CA VAL A 81 -4.55 19.07 7.06
C VAL A 81 -4.36 19.23 5.56
N LEU A 82 -5.45 19.21 4.79
CA LEU A 82 -5.40 19.25 3.33
C LEU A 82 -6.05 20.49 2.74
N ILE A 83 -7.16 21.00 3.33
CA ILE A 83 -7.96 22.05 2.71
C ILE A 83 -7.44 23.43 3.11
N SER A 84 -6.96 24.15 2.09
CA SER A 84 -6.59 25.56 2.14
C SER A 84 -7.01 26.26 0.84
N ARG A 85 -6.98 27.59 0.81
CA ARG A 85 -7.22 28.36 -0.43
C ARG A 85 -6.22 27.96 -1.51
N ASP A 86 -4.95 27.78 -1.15
CA ASP A 86 -3.88 27.43 -2.07
C ASP A 86 -4.08 26.04 -2.64
N THR A 87 -4.38 25.05 -1.78
CA THR A 87 -4.71 23.68 -2.21
C THR A 87 -5.87 23.66 -3.20
N LEU A 88 -6.97 24.34 -2.87
CA LEU A 88 -8.14 24.40 -3.75
C LEU A 88 -7.85 25.12 -5.07
N SER A 89 -7.05 26.20 -5.04
CA SER A 89 -6.60 26.91 -6.24
C SER A 89 -5.73 26.02 -7.13
N GLN A 90 -4.78 25.29 -6.55
CA GLN A 90 -3.92 24.36 -7.29
C GLN A 90 -4.74 23.24 -7.96
N ILE A 91 -5.70 22.63 -7.22
CA ILE A 91 -6.61 21.61 -7.75
C ILE A 91 -7.46 22.18 -8.89
N TYR A 92 -8.04 23.37 -8.73
CA TYR A 92 -8.85 24.02 -9.76
C TYR A 92 -8.06 24.30 -11.04
N ASN A 93 -6.75 24.55 -10.92
CA ASN A 93 -5.85 24.81 -12.05
C ASN A 93 -5.19 23.53 -12.61
N SER A 94 -5.66 22.36 -12.20
CA SER A 94 -5.15 21.05 -12.63
C SER A 94 -6.11 20.38 -13.61
N LYS A 95 -5.56 19.72 -14.64
CA LYS A 95 -6.32 18.92 -15.61
C LYS A 95 -6.68 17.57 -15.03
N ASN A 96 -5.69 16.91 -14.40
CA ASN A 96 -5.82 15.64 -13.71
C ASN A 96 -5.44 15.80 -12.23
N VAL A 97 -6.22 15.24 -11.33
CA VAL A 97 -5.94 15.19 -9.89
C VAL A 97 -5.89 13.73 -9.47
N ILE A 98 -4.72 13.28 -9.00
CA ILE A 98 -4.48 11.90 -8.55
C ILE A 98 -4.26 11.91 -7.04
N THR A 99 -5.06 11.15 -6.29
CA THR A 99 -4.87 11.00 -4.84
C THR A 99 -4.29 9.63 -4.51
N SER A 100 -3.28 9.61 -3.63
CA SER A 100 -2.53 8.40 -3.28
C SER A 100 -3.27 7.41 -2.37
N ASN A 101 -4.41 7.81 -1.81
CA ASN A 101 -5.29 6.94 -1.05
C ASN A 101 -6.73 7.47 -1.00
N HIS A 102 -7.65 6.58 -0.61
CA HIS A 102 -9.08 6.91 -0.55
C HIS A 102 -9.44 7.99 0.49
N GLY A 103 -8.73 8.09 1.61
CA GLY A 103 -9.00 9.09 2.64
C GLY A 103 -8.74 10.52 2.14
N ILE A 104 -7.68 10.71 1.35
CA ILE A 104 -7.40 11.97 0.64
C ILE A 104 -8.49 12.24 -0.39
N GLY A 105 -8.84 11.23 -1.20
CA GLY A 105 -9.93 11.33 -2.17
C GLY A 105 -11.26 11.72 -1.52
N MET A 106 -11.61 11.08 -0.41
CA MET A 106 -12.81 11.40 0.39
C MET A 106 -12.79 12.81 0.99
N SER A 107 -11.62 13.39 1.23
CA SER A 107 -11.49 14.76 1.73
C SER A 107 -11.70 15.82 0.66
N LEU A 108 -11.45 15.48 -0.60
CA LEU A 108 -11.49 16.41 -1.74
C LEU A 108 -12.77 16.32 -2.57
N PHE A 109 -13.47 15.18 -2.58
CA PHE A 109 -14.54 14.91 -3.56
C PHE A 109 -15.64 15.96 -3.57
N PHE A 110 -16.01 16.50 -2.41
CA PHE A 110 -17.03 17.56 -2.31
C PHE A 110 -16.59 18.84 -3.03
N TYR A 111 -15.36 19.29 -2.78
CA TYR A 111 -14.80 20.49 -3.42
C TYR A 111 -14.62 20.28 -4.92
N ILE A 112 -14.12 19.10 -5.32
CA ILE A 112 -13.96 18.76 -6.74
C ILE A 112 -15.32 18.69 -7.45
N SER A 113 -16.38 18.22 -6.79
CA SER A 113 -17.71 18.19 -7.39
C SER A 113 -18.21 19.59 -7.74
N LEU A 114 -17.98 20.57 -6.87
CA LEU A 114 -18.31 21.98 -7.14
C LEU A 114 -17.45 22.56 -8.28
N MET A 115 -16.16 22.26 -8.29
CA MET A 115 -15.24 22.71 -9.34
C MET A 115 -15.60 22.14 -10.72
N LYS A 116 -16.07 20.89 -10.78
CA LYS A 116 -16.50 20.24 -12.03
C LYS A 116 -17.69 20.91 -12.70
N ILE A 117 -18.49 21.69 -11.99
CA ILE A 117 -19.57 22.54 -12.58
C ILE A 117 -18.97 23.59 -13.50
N LEU A 118 -17.80 24.12 -13.14
CA LEU A 118 -17.18 25.25 -13.84
C LEU A 118 -16.07 24.81 -14.81
N LYS A 119 -15.41 23.68 -14.54
CA LYS A 119 -14.21 23.25 -15.26
C LYS A 119 -14.12 21.72 -15.31
N LYS A 120 -13.65 21.18 -16.42
CA LYS A 120 -13.43 19.73 -16.55
C LYS A 120 -12.17 19.35 -15.78
N ILE A 121 -12.32 18.62 -14.68
CA ILE A 121 -11.23 18.07 -13.88
C ILE A 121 -11.38 16.55 -13.87
N ASN A 122 -10.33 15.84 -14.26
CA ASN A 122 -10.28 14.38 -14.16
C ASN A 122 -9.81 13.99 -12.75
N PHE A 123 -10.65 13.31 -12.00
CA PHE A 123 -10.39 12.95 -10.61
C PHE A 123 -10.15 11.46 -10.48
N ILE A 124 -8.91 11.08 -10.21
CA ILE A 124 -8.42 9.71 -10.09
C ILE A 124 -8.07 9.44 -8.63
N VAL A 125 -8.62 8.36 -8.09
CA VAL A 125 -8.35 7.97 -6.69
C VAL A 125 -7.73 6.58 -6.66
N ILE A 126 -6.52 6.48 -6.12
CA ILE A 126 -5.85 5.20 -5.91
C ILE A 126 -6.32 4.61 -4.59
N LEU A 127 -6.70 3.34 -4.60
CA LEU A 127 -7.31 2.66 -3.46
C LEU A 127 -6.38 1.65 -2.81
N SER A 128 -6.49 1.59 -1.49
CA SER A 128 -5.99 0.50 -0.68
C SER A 128 -6.87 0.37 0.57
N GLY A 129 -7.71 -0.68 0.61
CA GLY A 129 -8.47 -1.04 1.81
C GLY A 129 -9.76 -0.25 2.08
N LEU A 130 -10.33 0.44 1.09
CA LEU A 130 -11.59 1.19 1.27
C LEU A 130 -12.77 0.28 1.63
N PHE A 131 -12.84 -0.90 1.03
CA PHE A 131 -13.97 -1.83 1.19
C PHE A 131 -13.84 -2.76 2.39
N ALA A 132 -12.72 -2.75 3.10
CA ALA A 132 -12.57 -3.46 4.38
C ALA A 132 -13.34 -2.77 5.51
N MET A 133 -14.65 -2.66 5.33
CA MET A 133 -15.51 -1.86 6.19
C MET A 133 -15.80 -2.56 7.52
N ARG A 134 -15.60 -1.86 8.63
CA ARG A 134 -15.96 -2.33 9.96
C ARG A 134 -17.48 -2.51 10.09
N LYS A 135 -17.90 -3.53 10.86
CA LYS A 135 -19.29 -3.71 11.25
C LYS A 135 -19.83 -2.43 11.90
N SER A 136 -21.04 -2.03 11.56
CA SER A 136 -21.68 -0.81 12.07
C SER A 136 -23.20 -0.99 12.13
N ASN A 137 -23.88 -0.13 12.92
CA ASN A 137 -25.33 -0.11 12.98
C ASN A 137 -25.97 0.34 11.66
N ILE A 138 -27.28 0.21 11.53
CA ILE A 138 -28.01 0.48 10.28
C ILE A 138 -27.87 1.94 9.83
N ILE A 139 -27.93 2.89 10.77
CA ILE A 139 -27.84 4.33 10.47
C ILE A 139 -26.49 4.67 9.85
N VAL A 140 -25.40 4.20 10.47
CA VAL A 140 -24.04 4.41 9.95
C VAL A 140 -23.87 3.75 8.57
N ARG A 141 -24.46 2.57 8.35
CA ARG A 141 -24.42 1.91 7.03
C ARG A 141 -25.13 2.73 5.96
N VAL A 142 -26.30 3.28 6.27
CA VAL A 142 -27.06 4.11 5.32
C VAL A 142 -26.30 5.40 5.00
N LEU A 143 -25.84 6.14 6.02
CA LEU A 143 -25.08 7.36 5.82
C LEU A 143 -23.79 7.12 5.04
N ARG A 144 -23.06 6.07 5.38
CA ARG A 144 -21.87 5.66 4.64
C ARG A 144 -22.19 5.36 3.17
N LYS A 145 -23.29 4.64 2.90
CA LYS A 145 -23.74 4.33 1.54
C LYS A 145 -24.04 5.61 0.75
N ILE A 146 -24.69 6.59 1.35
CA ILE A 146 -25.00 7.89 0.71
C ILE A 146 -23.71 8.63 0.37
N ILE A 147 -22.82 8.82 1.35
CA ILE A 147 -21.54 9.52 1.15
C ILE A 147 -20.71 8.81 0.09
N PHE A 148 -20.63 7.49 0.17
CA PHE A 148 -19.85 6.69 -0.76
C PHE A 148 -20.43 6.71 -2.19
N THR A 149 -21.75 6.62 -2.32
CA THR A 149 -22.40 6.74 -3.64
C THR A 149 -22.14 8.10 -4.27
N TYR A 150 -22.22 9.19 -3.50
CA TYR A 150 -21.89 10.53 -4.00
C TYR A 150 -20.41 10.61 -4.41
N PHE A 151 -19.51 10.07 -3.60
CA PHE A 151 -18.08 9.99 -3.95
C PHE A 151 -17.87 9.27 -5.29
N LEU A 152 -18.52 8.11 -5.52
CA LEU A 152 -18.45 7.36 -6.78
C LEU A 152 -19.04 8.15 -7.96
N CYS A 153 -20.04 9.01 -7.74
CA CYS A 153 -20.54 9.89 -8.80
C CYS A 153 -19.49 10.92 -9.23
N VAL A 154 -18.69 11.44 -8.28
CA VAL A 154 -17.72 12.52 -8.52
C VAL A 154 -16.40 12.02 -9.11
N VAL A 155 -15.91 10.86 -8.66
CA VAL A 155 -14.66 10.24 -9.15
C VAL A 155 -14.83 9.84 -10.62
N ASP A 156 -13.82 10.07 -11.46
CA ASP A 156 -13.78 9.58 -12.83
C ASP A 156 -13.23 8.17 -12.89
N TYR A 157 -12.09 7.92 -12.20
CA TYR A 157 -11.48 6.60 -12.12
C TYR A 157 -11.09 6.25 -10.69
N LEU A 158 -11.42 5.02 -10.30
CA LEU A 158 -11.08 4.41 -9.04
C LEU A 158 -10.08 3.29 -9.31
N ILE A 159 -8.82 3.53 -8.97
CA ILE A 159 -7.71 2.60 -9.24
C ILE A 159 -7.54 1.64 -8.07
N PHE A 160 -7.81 0.38 -8.29
CA PHE A 160 -7.60 -0.70 -7.33
C PHE A 160 -6.20 -1.28 -7.51
N THR A 161 -5.38 -1.22 -6.46
CA THR A 161 -4.02 -1.76 -6.47
C THR A 161 -3.98 -3.26 -6.14
N ASN A 162 -5.13 -3.87 -5.87
CA ASN A 162 -5.26 -5.31 -5.62
C ASN A 162 -6.54 -5.87 -6.25
N ARG A 163 -6.46 -7.13 -6.66
CA ARG A 163 -7.52 -7.83 -7.38
C ARG A 163 -8.73 -8.13 -6.51
N SER A 164 -8.52 -8.54 -5.27
CA SER A 164 -9.60 -8.95 -4.38
C SER A 164 -10.56 -7.80 -4.06
N GLU A 165 -10.03 -6.60 -3.82
CA GLU A 165 -10.84 -5.42 -3.57
C GLU A 165 -11.57 -4.94 -4.82
N TYR A 166 -10.91 -5.02 -5.99
CA TYR A 166 -11.54 -4.74 -7.30
C TYR A 166 -12.73 -5.66 -7.55
N ASP A 167 -12.56 -6.98 -7.44
CA ASP A 167 -13.63 -7.95 -7.69
C ASP A 167 -14.78 -7.78 -6.69
N PHE A 168 -14.47 -7.43 -5.43
CA PHE A 168 -15.49 -7.05 -4.45
C PHE A 168 -16.28 -5.81 -4.89
N ALA A 169 -15.59 -4.78 -5.39
CA ALA A 169 -16.23 -3.54 -5.84
C ALA A 169 -17.13 -3.76 -7.06
N VAL A 170 -16.64 -4.46 -8.08
CA VAL A 170 -17.43 -4.82 -9.29
C VAL A 170 -18.69 -5.58 -8.90
N LYS A 171 -18.57 -6.58 -8.01
CA LYS A 171 -19.71 -7.38 -7.55
C LYS A 171 -20.77 -6.56 -6.80
N ASN A 172 -20.36 -5.58 -5.98
CA ASN A 172 -21.26 -4.87 -5.06
C ASN A 172 -21.71 -3.49 -5.56
N TYR A 173 -21.01 -2.92 -6.55
CA TYR A 173 -21.24 -1.57 -7.07
C TYR A 173 -21.28 -1.55 -8.61
N THR A 174 -21.97 -2.51 -9.21
CA THR A 174 -22.05 -2.73 -10.68
C THR A 174 -22.39 -1.47 -11.47
N LYS A 175 -23.24 -0.58 -10.93
CA LYS A 175 -23.60 0.71 -11.55
C LYS A 175 -22.38 1.61 -11.84
N PHE A 176 -21.28 1.44 -11.12
CA PHE A 176 -20.07 2.25 -11.24
C PHE A 176 -18.89 1.47 -11.83
N GLU A 177 -19.11 0.26 -12.32
CA GLU A 177 -18.05 -0.62 -12.84
C GLU A 177 -17.18 0.04 -13.90
N SER A 178 -17.77 0.85 -14.79
CA SER A 178 -17.05 1.57 -15.85
C SER A 178 -15.98 2.56 -15.33
N LYS A 179 -16.02 2.91 -14.04
CA LYS A 179 -15.04 3.77 -13.37
C LYS A 179 -13.97 2.98 -12.62
N PHE A 180 -14.15 1.67 -12.47
CA PHE A 180 -13.25 0.81 -11.70
C PHE A 180 -12.14 0.28 -12.59
N VAL A 181 -10.92 0.46 -12.15
CA VAL A 181 -9.73 0.04 -12.88
C VAL A 181 -8.85 -0.79 -11.95
N CYS A 182 -8.51 -2.01 -12.35
CA CYS A 182 -7.57 -2.86 -11.61
C CYS A 182 -6.17 -2.65 -12.18
N LEU A 183 -5.35 -1.85 -11.49
CA LEU A 183 -3.92 -1.71 -11.75
C LEU A 183 -3.17 -2.28 -10.55
N PRO A 184 -2.61 -3.50 -10.67
CA PRO A 184 -1.86 -4.11 -9.56
C PRO A 184 -0.77 -3.18 -9.06
N PHE A 185 -0.58 -3.12 -7.73
CA PHE A 185 0.54 -2.41 -7.16
C PHE A 185 1.84 -3.02 -7.68
N CYS A 186 2.68 -2.20 -8.29
CA CYS A 186 3.94 -2.60 -8.87
C CYS A 186 5.10 -2.09 -8.02
N ILE A 187 6.27 -2.71 -8.20
CA ILE A 187 7.47 -2.44 -7.42
C ILE A 187 8.58 -1.85 -8.30
N ASP A 188 9.41 -1.00 -7.74
CA ASP A 188 10.62 -0.49 -8.40
C ASP A 188 11.68 -1.59 -8.47
N THR A 189 11.61 -2.41 -9.54
CA THR A 189 12.53 -3.54 -9.74
C THR A 189 13.98 -3.11 -10.01
N ASP A 190 14.24 -1.85 -10.34
CA ASP A 190 15.60 -1.34 -10.50
C ASP A 190 16.24 -1.09 -9.14
N PHE A 191 15.46 -0.62 -8.19
CA PHE A 191 15.89 -0.45 -6.80
C PHE A 191 15.87 -1.77 -6.02
N TRP A 192 14.75 -2.50 -6.01
CA TRP A 192 14.55 -3.75 -5.24
C TRP A 192 15.15 -4.98 -5.90
N ARG A 193 16.05 -4.85 -6.86
CA ARG A 193 16.78 -6.01 -7.42
C ARG A 193 17.79 -6.57 -6.43
N PRO A 194 18.06 -7.88 -6.44
CA PRO A 194 19.11 -8.46 -5.62
C PRO A 194 20.48 -7.94 -6.08
N LYS A 195 21.43 -7.76 -5.17
CA LYS A 195 22.81 -7.34 -5.48
C LYS A 195 23.60 -8.42 -6.22
N SER A 196 23.30 -9.68 -5.92
CA SER A 196 23.85 -10.88 -6.55
C SER A 196 22.77 -11.94 -6.68
N THR A 197 23.02 -12.99 -7.43
CA THR A 197 22.14 -14.19 -7.40
C THR A 197 21.97 -14.66 -5.96
N PRO A 198 20.73 -14.87 -5.47
CA PRO A 198 20.51 -15.30 -4.10
C PRO A 198 21.21 -16.63 -3.80
N ASP A 199 22.10 -16.62 -2.81
CA ASP A 199 22.75 -17.82 -2.31
C ASP A 199 22.15 -18.24 -0.97
N PHE A 200 21.44 -19.36 -0.96
CA PHE A 200 20.76 -19.87 0.22
C PHE A 200 21.68 -20.60 1.23
N GLU A 201 22.96 -20.75 0.95
CA GLU A 201 23.95 -21.16 1.96
C GLU A 201 24.32 -19.97 2.88
N GLU A 202 24.40 -18.78 2.30
CA GLU A 202 24.76 -17.57 3.05
C GLU A 202 23.58 -16.92 3.76
N LYS A 203 22.35 -17.05 3.20
CA LYS A 203 21.13 -16.49 3.79
C LYS A 203 20.75 -17.17 5.10
N LYS A 204 20.41 -16.35 6.11
CA LYS A 204 20.10 -16.86 7.47
C LYS A 204 18.84 -16.21 8.03
N GLY A 205 18.13 -16.98 8.83
CA GLY A 205 17.00 -16.51 9.61
C GLY A 205 15.73 -16.22 8.82
N VAL A 206 14.73 -15.85 9.57
CA VAL A 206 13.36 -15.54 9.10
C VAL A 206 13.08 -14.07 9.39
N LEU A 207 12.67 -13.33 8.39
CA LEU A 207 12.32 -11.92 8.51
C LEU A 207 10.79 -11.75 8.61
N PHE A 208 10.35 -11.00 9.62
CA PHE A 208 9.01 -10.42 9.70
C PHE A 208 9.11 -8.91 9.60
N ILE A 209 8.32 -8.28 8.73
CA ILE A 209 8.33 -6.84 8.54
C ILE A 209 6.93 -6.26 8.39
N GLY A 210 6.69 -5.15 9.06
CA GLY A 210 5.50 -4.33 8.92
C GLY A 210 4.80 -3.99 10.22
N SER A 211 4.07 -2.87 10.19
CA SER A 211 3.39 -2.27 11.36
C SER A 211 1.86 -2.11 11.15
N ASN A 212 1.33 -2.62 10.03
CA ASN A 212 -0.11 -2.57 9.76
C ASN A 212 -0.88 -3.45 10.74
N GLY A 213 -1.96 -2.92 11.32
CA GLY A 213 -2.76 -3.60 12.36
C GLY A 213 -3.51 -4.87 11.93
N HIS A 214 -3.40 -5.27 10.65
CA HIS A 214 -3.93 -6.56 10.17
C HIS A 214 -2.89 -7.70 10.21
N ARG A 215 -1.65 -7.44 10.67
CA ARG A 215 -0.67 -8.49 10.95
C ARG A 215 -1.05 -9.25 12.22
N ASP A 216 -0.76 -10.54 12.23
CA ASP A 216 -0.93 -11.37 13.42
C ASP A 216 0.36 -11.38 14.25
N PHE A 217 0.56 -10.31 15.02
CA PHE A 217 1.78 -10.11 15.79
C PHE A 217 1.97 -11.16 16.89
N ASN A 218 0.89 -11.67 17.48
CA ASN A 218 0.95 -12.69 18.51
C ASN A 218 1.47 -13.99 17.91
N LEU A 219 0.93 -14.39 16.78
CA LEU A 219 1.37 -15.60 16.08
C LEU A 219 2.87 -15.50 15.68
N VAL A 220 3.34 -14.32 15.25
CA VAL A 220 4.77 -14.11 14.92
C VAL A 220 5.65 -14.39 16.12
N ILE A 221 5.29 -13.90 17.31
CA ILE A 221 6.03 -14.13 18.57
C ILE A 221 5.98 -15.63 18.93
N GLU A 222 4.82 -16.25 18.86
CA GLU A 222 4.63 -17.67 19.18
C GLU A 222 5.45 -18.58 18.24
N ILE A 223 5.51 -18.28 16.95
CA ILE A 223 6.33 -19.00 15.97
C ILE A 223 7.81 -18.93 16.36
N ALA A 224 8.33 -17.74 16.65
CA ALA A 224 9.73 -17.56 17.02
C ALA A 224 10.07 -18.28 18.35
N ASN A 225 9.15 -18.25 19.32
CA ASN A 225 9.30 -19.01 20.57
C ASN A 225 9.31 -20.54 20.35
N LYS A 226 8.55 -21.03 19.37
CA LYS A 226 8.51 -22.48 19.05
C LYS A 226 9.73 -22.93 18.26
N LEU A 227 10.30 -22.07 17.43
CA LEU A 227 11.44 -22.37 16.55
C LEU A 227 12.75 -21.77 17.07
N GLU A 228 13.13 -22.11 18.31
CA GLU A 228 14.27 -21.53 19.03
C GLU A 228 15.62 -21.67 18.28
N ASN A 229 15.77 -22.68 17.45
CA ASN A 229 16.97 -22.95 16.66
C ASN A 229 17.08 -22.14 15.37
N ILE A 230 16.04 -21.38 15.00
CA ILE A 230 16.01 -20.53 13.81
C ILE A 230 16.10 -19.07 14.25
N PRO A 231 17.06 -18.27 13.74
CA PRO A 231 17.10 -16.85 14.05
C PRO A 231 15.94 -16.11 13.38
N PHE A 232 15.33 -15.17 14.11
CA PHE A 232 14.30 -14.28 13.60
C PHE A 232 14.75 -12.82 13.67
N THR A 233 14.36 -12.05 12.68
CA THR A 233 14.45 -10.58 12.69
C THR A 233 13.05 -10.00 12.54
N PHE A 234 12.63 -9.17 13.51
CA PHE A 234 11.37 -8.43 13.44
C PHE A 234 11.68 -6.97 13.16
N ILE A 235 11.02 -6.39 12.14
CA ILE A 235 11.09 -4.97 11.82
C ILE A 235 9.68 -4.39 11.95
N THR A 236 9.38 -3.82 13.12
CA THR A 236 8.03 -3.34 13.45
C THR A 236 8.06 -2.35 14.62
N ASN A 237 7.01 -1.53 14.75
CA ASN A 237 6.75 -0.73 15.95
C ASN A 237 5.63 -1.31 16.84
N ARG A 238 5.20 -2.55 16.56
CA ARG A 238 4.05 -3.19 17.22
C ARG A 238 4.40 -4.25 18.22
N ILE A 239 5.60 -4.82 18.13
CA ILE A 239 6.13 -5.80 19.08
C ILE A 239 7.16 -5.07 19.94
N LYS A 240 7.05 -5.18 21.26
CA LYS A 240 8.01 -4.62 22.21
C LYS A 240 8.96 -5.71 22.66
N ASP A 241 10.19 -5.34 23.02
CA ASP A 241 11.20 -6.29 23.48
C ASP A 241 10.72 -7.12 24.69
N GLN A 242 9.95 -6.52 25.59
CA GLN A 242 9.36 -7.20 26.75
C GLN A 242 8.35 -8.31 26.39
N ASP A 243 7.79 -8.28 25.17
CA ASP A 243 6.83 -9.30 24.69
C ASP A 243 7.55 -10.51 24.09
N ILE A 244 8.87 -10.41 23.85
CA ILE A 244 9.72 -11.44 23.26
C ILE A 244 10.40 -12.23 24.38
N LYS A 245 10.15 -13.52 24.44
CA LYS A 245 10.72 -14.42 25.46
C LYS A 245 11.93 -15.19 24.96
N SER A 246 11.97 -15.47 23.67
CA SER A 246 13.03 -16.30 23.05
C SER A 246 14.27 -15.46 22.71
N ARG A 247 15.44 -16.11 22.80
CA ARG A 247 16.74 -15.46 22.54
C ARG A 247 17.14 -15.41 21.07
N ASN A 248 16.38 -16.06 20.19
CA ASN A 248 16.64 -16.16 18.76
C ASN A 248 16.04 -15.00 17.96
N VAL A 249 15.48 -13.98 18.62
CA VAL A 249 14.82 -12.84 17.97
C VAL A 249 15.66 -11.58 18.12
N THR A 250 15.92 -10.91 16.99
CA THR A 250 16.39 -9.52 16.94
C THR A 250 15.22 -8.64 16.58
N ASN A 251 14.81 -7.75 17.49
CA ASN A 251 13.69 -6.82 17.26
C ASN A 251 14.23 -5.42 16.90
N ILE A 252 13.79 -4.90 15.77
CA ILE A 252 14.23 -3.62 15.22
C ILE A 252 13.02 -2.70 15.09
N LEU A 253 13.13 -1.50 15.62
CA LEU A 253 12.09 -0.49 15.50
C LEU A 253 11.92 -0.09 14.04
N GLY A 254 10.76 -0.42 13.47
CA GLY A 254 10.40 -0.12 12.07
C GLY A 254 9.06 0.56 11.98
N ASP A 255 9.05 1.77 11.42
CA ASP A 255 7.83 2.50 11.05
C ASP A 255 8.09 3.28 9.78
N TRP A 256 7.42 2.86 8.71
CA TRP A 256 7.54 3.50 7.40
C TRP A 256 7.27 5.02 7.43
N ASN A 257 6.30 5.44 8.26
CA ASN A 257 5.92 6.86 8.34
C ASN A 257 6.94 7.72 9.09
N ARG A 258 7.81 7.11 9.91
CA ARG A 258 8.81 7.80 10.70
C ARG A 258 10.23 7.68 10.16
N GLY A 259 10.44 6.88 9.12
CA GLY A 259 11.73 6.75 8.45
C GLY A 259 12.87 6.24 9.33
N TYR A 260 12.59 5.34 10.28
CA TYR A 260 13.62 4.77 11.17
C TYR A 260 14.69 3.97 10.43
N LEU A 261 14.34 3.40 9.28
CA LEU A 261 15.23 2.68 8.39
C LEU A 261 15.11 3.26 6.99
N SER A 262 16.23 3.38 6.30
CA SER A 262 16.26 3.68 4.87
C SER A 262 15.77 2.48 4.05
N ASP A 263 15.32 2.72 2.81
CA ASP A 263 14.91 1.63 1.92
C ASP A 263 16.08 0.67 1.62
N GLU A 264 17.33 1.16 1.56
CA GLU A 264 18.54 0.34 1.40
C GLU A 264 18.78 -0.58 2.61
N GLU A 265 18.57 -0.09 3.85
CA GLU A 265 18.68 -0.93 5.03
C GLU A 265 17.58 -2.02 5.01
N VAL A 266 16.34 -1.64 4.71
CA VAL A 266 15.23 -2.60 4.57
C VAL A 266 15.54 -3.65 3.49
N LYS A 267 16.06 -3.24 2.34
CA LYS A 267 16.50 -4.14 1.27
C LYS A 267 17.58 -5.11 1.76
N SER A 268 18.57 -4.62 2.50
CA SER A 268 19.62 -5.47 3.08
C SER A 268 19.06 -6.56 4.00
N TYR A 269 18.00 -6.26 4.79
CA TYR A 269 17.34 -7.29 5.61
C TYR A 269 16.64 -8.35 4.77
N TYR A 270 15.96 -7.96 3.69
CA TYR A 270 15.39 -8.93 2.75
C TYR A 270 16.47 -9.80 2.10
N GLU A 271 17.57 -9.20 1.63
CA GLU A 271 18.67 -9.93 0.99
C GLU A 271 19.33 -10.96 1.90
N LYS A 272 19.48 -10.63 3.19
CA LYS A 272 20.10 -11.52 4.20
C LYS A 272 19.17 -12.62 4.70
N ALA A 273 17.86 -12.39 4.67
CA ALA A 273 16.89 -13.35 5.17
C ALA A 273 16.78 -14.58 4.26
N ARG A 274 16.68 -15.75 4.87
CA ARG A 274 16.41 -17.01 4.17
C ARG A 274 14.95 -17.14 3.76
N LEU A 275 14.05 -16.61 4.61
CA LEU A 275 12.60 -16.57 4.43
C LEU A 275 12.02 -15.25 4.92
N VAL A 276 10.93 -14.82 4.30
CA VAL A 276 10.05 -13.77 4.84
C VAL A 276 8.73 -14.39 5.26
N ILE A 277 8.22 -14.01 6.42
CA ILE A 277 6.90 -14.44 6.89
C ILE A 277 5.97 -13.24 7.09
N LEU A 278 4.74 -13.38 6.64
CA LEU A 278 3.69 -12.37 6.81
C LEU A 278 2.38 -13.03 7.27
N PRO A 279 2.26 -13.43 8.55
CA PRO A 279 0.98 -13.84 9.11
C PRO A 279 0.01 -12.66 9.12
N ILE A 280 -1.15 -12.83 8.49
CA ILE A 280 -2.15 -11.78 8.30
C ILE A 280 -3.50 -12.27 8.76
N ASN A 281 -4.19 -11.49 9.60
CA ASN A 281 -5.56 -11.75 10.00
C ASN A 281 -6.50 -11.63 8.78
N ASN A 282 -7.52 -12.46 8.71
CA ASN A 282 -8.44 -12.46 7.58
C ASN A 282 -9.15 -11.12 7.43
N THR A 283 -8.89 -10.43 6.33
CA THR A 283 -9.38 -9.08 6.02
C THR A 283 -9.43 -8.88 4.50
N LEU A 284 -10.29 -7.96 4.03
CA LEU A 284 -10.29 -7.55 2.61
C LEU A 284 -9.17 -6.54 2.30
N VAL A 285 -8.48 -5.99 3.31
CA VAL A 285 -7.29 -5.16 3.09
C VAL A 285 -6.16 -6.04 2.55
N SER A 286 -5.51 -5.64 1.47
CA SER A 286 -4.29 -6.28 0.95
C SER A 286 -3.08 -5.98 1.84
N SER A 287 -3.17 -6.39 3.10
CA SER A 287 -2.08 -6.22 4.06
C SER A 287 -0.87 -7.03 3.61
N GLY A 288 0.31 -6.42 3.65
CA GLY A 288 1.55 -7.11 3.27
C GLY A 288 1.93 -7.05 1.81
N GLN A 289 1.10 -6.51 0.94
CA GLN A 289 1.36 -6.48 -0.50
C GLN A 289 2.73 -5.87 -0.84
N SER A 290 3.05 -4.68 -0.37
CA SER A 290 4.35 -4.05 -0.64
C SER A 290 5.53 -4.86 -0.08
N ALA A 291 5.43 -5.32 1.17
CA ALA A 291 6.47 -6.13 1.79
C ALA A 291 6.69 -7.47 1.06
N GLY A 292 5.59 -8.11 0.61
CA GLY A 292 5.67 -9.34 -0.18
C GLY A 292 6.28 -9.14 -1.56
N LEU A 293 5.93 -8.04 -2.25
CA LEU A 293 6.52 -7.68 -3.54
C LEU A 293 8.01 -7.31 -3.41
N GLN A 294 8.39 -6.59 -2.35
CA GLN A 294 9.79 -6.26 -2.05
C GLN A 294 10.61 -7.53 -1.80
N ALA A 295 10.11 -8.44 -0.95
CA ALA A 295 10.75 -9.73 -0.70
C ALA A 295 10.95 -10.53 -1.99
N ALA A 296 9.90 -10.67 -2.79
CA ALA A 296 9.94 -11.39 -4.05
C ALA A 296 10.89 -10.73 -5.08
N SER A 297 10.95 -9.39 -5.09
CA SER A 297 11.82 -8.62 -6.01
C SER A 297 13.31 -8.77 -5.69
N VAL A 298 13.70 -9.02 -4.44
CA VAL A 298 15.08 -9.35 -4.06
C VAL A 298 15.35 -10.86 -4.03
N GLY A 299 14.37 -11.67 -4.43
CA GLY A 299 14.51 -13.13 -4.51
C GLY A 299 14.45 -13.84 -3.15
N THR A 300 13.78 -13.26 -2.15
CA THR A 300 13.60 -13.92 -0.86
C THR A 300 12.21 -14.55 -0.80
N PRO A 301 12.11 -15.90 -0.62
CA PRO A 301 10.85 -16.61 -0.57
C PRO A 301 9.92 -16.11 0.53
N LEU A 302 8.63 -16.06 0.22
CA LEU A 302 7.58 -15.54 1.09
C LEU A 302 6.59 -16.63 1.52
N ILE A 303 6.33 -16.69 2.83
CA ILE A 303 5.19 -17.42 3.41
C ILE A 303 4.20 -16.36 3.91
N THR A 304 2.94 -16.42 3.48
CA THR A 304 1.89 -15.49 3.94
C THR A 304 0.54 -16.20 4.09
N SER A 305 -0.38 -15.54 4.80
CA SER A 305 -1.76 -16.03 4.96
C SER A 305 -2.56 -15.87 3.68
N SER A 306 -3.32 -16.89 3.31
CA SER A 306 -4.34 -16.83 2.26
C SER A 306 -5.59 -16.15 2.81
N THR A 307 -5.68 -14.82 2.68
CA THR A 307 -6.81 -14.02 3.15
C THR A 307 -7.77 -13.68 2.01
N ILE A 308 -9.00 -13.28 2.34
CA ILE A 308 -9.97 -12.77 1.35
C ILE A 308 -9.50 -11.50 0.63
N GLY A 309 -8.50 -10.79 1.19
CA GLY A 309 -7.88 -9.59 0.62
C GLY A 309 -6.48 -9.87 0.05
N PHE A 310 -6.12 -11.13 -0.22
CA PHE A 310 -4.88 -11.43 -0.89
C PHE A 310 -4.81 -10.69 -2.23
N TRP A 311 -3.68 -10.05 -2.51
CA TRP A 311 -3.62 -8.98 -3.53
C TRP A 311 -3.79 -9.47 -4.97
N ASP A 312 -3.35 -10.72 -5.31
CA ASP A 312 -3.54 -11.24 -6.66
C ASP A 312 -3.54 -12.77 -6.72
N TYR A 313 -4.68 -13.36 -6.42
CA TYR A 313 -4.89 -14.82 -6.46
C TYR A 313 -4.91 -15.41 -7.88
N LYS A 314 -4.90 -14.58 -8.93
CA LYS A 314 -4.86 -15.08 -10.33
C LYS A 314 -3.44 -15.35 -10.80
N THR A 315 -2.50 -14.54 -10.33
CA THR A 315 -1.11 -14.56 -10.80
C THR A 315 -0.22 -15.37 -9.88
N TYR A 316 -0.47 -15.31 -8.57
CA TYR A 316 0.28 -16.08 -7.60
C TYR A 316 -0.19 -17.54 -7.53
N GLN A 317 0.77 -18.45 -7.54
CA GLN A 317 0.55 -19.91 -7.45
C GLN A 317 1.20 -20.46 -6.18
N ASN A 318 0.36 -21.00 -5.28
CA ASN A 318 0.84 -21.58 -4.03
C ASN A 318 1.88 -22.69 -4.27
N ARG A 319 2.95 -22.71 -3.49
CA ARG A 319 4.08 -23.64 -3.55
C ARG A 319 4.92 -23.55 -4.83
N LYS A 320 4.65 -22.59 -5.71
CA LYS A 320 5.45 -22.33 -6.89
C LYS A 320 6.22 -21.01 -6.76
N ASN A 321 5.53 -19.90 -6.59
CA ASN A 321 6.16 -18.57 -6.46
C ASN A 321 5.86 -17.87 -5.13
N ILE A 322 5.12 -18.53 -4.25
CA ILE A 322 4.75 -18.09 -2.90
C ILE A 322 4.28 -19.32 -2.08
N ILE A 323 4.37 -19.25 -0.76
CA ILE A 323 3.70 -20.20 0.13
C ILE A 323 2.48 -19.50 0.76
N LEU A 324 1.28 -20.01 0.47
CA LEU A 324 0.01 -19.51 1.01
C LEU A 324 -0.54 -20.46 2.05
N LEU A 325 -0.72 -20.01 3.27
CA LEU A 325 -1.30 -20.77 4.36
C LEU A 325 -2.74 -20.36 4.62
N ASN A 326 -3.64 -21.34 4.64
CA ASN A 326 -5.08 -21.08 4.76
C ASN A 326 -5.54 -20.73 6.18
N ASN A 327 -4.72 -21.09 7.18
CA ASN A 327 -5.02 -20.85 8.59
C ASN A 327 -3.81 -20.27 9.34
N ASN A 328 -4.09 -19.43 10.32
CA ASN A 328 -3.09 -18.86 11.22
C ASN A 328 -2.99 -19.71 12.51
N THR A 329 -2.68 -21.03 12.37
CA THR A 329 -2.38 -21.87 13.52
C THR A 329 -0.87 -21.99 13.71
N LEU A 330 -0.42 -21.99 14.95
CA LEU A 330 1.00 -22.04 15.31
C LEU A 330 1.70 -23.26 14.69
N ASP A 331 1.08 -24.43 14.78
CA ASP A 331 1.68 -25.69 14.29
C ASP A 331 1.89 -25.63 12.77
N LEU A 332 0.87 -25.24 12.00
CA LEU A 332 0.97 -25.14 10.55
C LEU A 332 2.10 -24.19 10.11
N TRP A 333 2.20 -23.01 10.76
CA TRP A 333 3.25 -22.05 10.44
C TRP A 333 4.63 -22.57 10.84
N ALA A 334 4.79 -23.11 12.05
CA ALA A 334 6.07 -23.61 12.53
C ALA A 334 6.57 -24.80 11.69
N GLU A 335 5.72 -25.78 11.38
CA GLU A 335 6.07 -26.93 10.54
C GLU A 335 6.44 -26.49 9.12
N THR A 336 5.68 -25.56 8.52
CA THR A 336 6.00 -25.05 7.18
C THR A 336 7.33 -24.30 7.15
N ILE A 337 7.59 -23.46 8.14
CA ILE A 337 8.85 -22.72 8.23
C ILE A 337 10.01 -23.69 8.46
N GLN A 338 9.88 -24.62 9.41
CA GLN A 338 10.93 -25.59 9.74
C GLN A 338 11.30 -26.48 8.55
N SER A 339 10.29 -27.01 7.84
CA SER A 339 10.51 -27.82 6.63
C SER A 339 11.22 -26.98 5.55
N LEU A 340 10.64 -25.84 5.18
CA LEU A 340 11.16 -25.03 4.09
C LEU A 340 12.55 -24.43 4.39
N TYR A 341 12.82 -24.08 5.66
CA TYR A 341 14.10 -23.51 6.07
C TYR A 341 15.28 -24.45 5.81
N ASN A 342 15.05 -25.77 5.85
CA ASN A 342 16.06 -26.80 5.63
C ASN A 342 16.14 -27.30 4.17
N GLU A 343 15.18 -26.93 3.32
CA GLU A 343 15.08 -27.40 1.93
C GLU A 343 15.64 -26.34 0.95
N LYS A 344 16.98 -26.32 0.78
CA LYS A 344 17.69 -25.35 -0.06
C LYS A 344 17.15 -25.30 -1.50
N GLU A 345 17.03 -26.43 -2.16
CA GLU A 345 16.55 -26.53 -3.56
C GLU A 345 15.16 -25.90 -3.72
N LYS A 346 14.28 -26.14 -2.78
CA LYS A 346 12.93 -25.58 -2.80
C LYS A 346 12.90 -24.07 -2.57
N LEU A 347 13.82 -23.53 -1.76
CA LEU A 347 14.01 -22.10 -1.59
C LEU A 347 14.53 -21.44 -2.87
N GLU A 348 15.48 -22.10 -3.54
CA GLU A 348 16.02 -21.64 -4.82
C GLU A 348 14.93 -21.60 -5.91
N ASP A 349 14.11 -22.64 -6.00
CA ASP A 349 12.98 -22.70 -6.94
C ASP A 349 11.94 -21.58 -6.66
N LEU A 350 11.54 -21.43 -5.40
CA LEU A 350 10.62 -20.37 -4.99
C LEU A 350 11.18 -18.96 -5.29
N SER A 351 12.47 -18.76 -5.04
CA SER A 351 13.18 -17.51 -5.35
C SER A 351 13.15 -17.22 -6.84
N LYS A 352 13.55 -18.17 -7.67
CA LYS A 352 13.58 -18.05 -9.12
C LYS A 352 12.19 -17.75 -9.70
N GLU A 353 11.18 -18.50 -9.28
CA GLU A 353 9.81 -18.34 -9.76
C GLU A 353 9.19 -17.01 -9.29
N SER A 354 9.49 -16.57 -8.06
CA SER A 354 9.03 -15.26 -7.56
C SER A 354 9.71 -14.10 -8.27
N LEU A 355 11.01 -14.15 -8.52
CA LEU A 355 11.76 -13.17 -9.33
C LEU A 355 11.21 -13.09 -10.76
N HIS A 356 10.95 -14.24 -11.39
CA HIS A 356 10.34 -14.29 -12.71
C HIS A 356 8.97 -13.63 -12.72
N LEU A 357 8.12 -13.95 -11.74
CA LEU A 357 6.79 -13.37 -11.59
C LEU A 357 6.85 -11.84 -11.47
N ILE A 358 7.71 -11.32 -10.57
CA ILE A 358 7.86 -9.88 -10.36
C ILE A 358 8.33 -9.18 -11.64
N ASN A 359 9.34 -9.71 -12.28
CA ASN A 359 9.90 -9.12 -13.50
C ASN A 359 8.94 -9.15 -14.70
N SER A 360 8.02 -10.10 -14.74
CA SER A 360 7.03 -10.21 -15.81
C SER A 360 5.80 -9.32 -15.56
N ASN A 361 5.29 -9.24 -14.32
CA ASN A 361 3.97 -8.70 -14.04
C ASN A 361 3.96 -7.43 -13.19
N TYR A 362 4.99 -7.20 -12.35
CA TYR A 362 4.93 -6.17 -11.30
C TYR A 362 6.01 -5.09 -11.41
N LYS A 363 6.59 -4.87 -12.60
CA LYS A 363 7.50 -3.75 -12.82
C LYS A 363 6.76 -2.41 -12.74
N LEU A 364 7.34 -1.45 -12.05
CA LEU A 364 6.74 -0.13 -11.86
C LEU A 364 6.32 0.55 -13.17
N VAL A 365 7.12 0.41 -14.23
CA VAL A 365 6.82 0.97 -15.55
C VAL A 365 5.52 0.43 -16.16
N ASN A 366 5.08 -0.78 -15.79
CA ASN A 366 3.80 -1.33 -16.25
C ASN A 366 2.62 -0.57 -15.63
N PHE A 367 2.69 -0.31 -14.31
CA PHE A 367 1.71 0.53 -13.62
C PHE A 367 1.64 1.93 -14.22
N ASP A 368 2.80 2.55 -14.45
CA ASP A 368 2.91 3.93 -14.94
C ASP A 368 2.30 4.10 -16.33
N ARG A 369 2.60 3.18 -17.26
CA ARG A 369 2.04 3.17 -18.62
C ARG A 369 0.53 2.93 -18.63
N GLU A 370 0.05 2.04 -17.78
CA GLU A 370 -1.39 1.80 -17.68
C GLU A 370 -2.12 3.00 -17.07
N LEU A 371 -1.57 3.62 -16.03
CA LEU A 371 -2.15 4.83 -15.42
C LEU A 371 -2.25 5.98 -16.43
N GLU A 372 -1.27 6.13 -17.33
CA GLU A 372 -1.26 7.16 -18.38
C GLU A 372 -2.52 7.12 -19.26
N LYS A 373 -3.08 5.95 -19.53
CA LYS A 373 -4.29 5.78 -20.36
C LYS A 373 -5.54 6.44 -19.77
N TYR A 374 -5.54 6.69 -18.47
CA TYR A 374 -6.66 7.29 -17.75
C TYR A 374 -6.52 8.80 -17.54
N LEU A 375 -5.44 9.40 -18.04
CA LEU A 375 -5.26 10.85 -17.99
C LEU A 375 -6.04 11.53 -19.11
N LEU A 376 -6.58 12.71 -18.82
CA LEU A 376 -7.00 13.63 -19.88
C LEU A 376 -5.75 14.22 -20.53
N ILE A 377 -5.63 14.06 -21.82
CA ILE A 377 -4.55 14.64 -22.63
C ILE A 377 -4.97 16.02 -23.17
#